data_53d59fae17dd693b7470d4d8117a9f94
#
_entry.id   53d59fae17dd693b7470d4d8117a9f94
#
_cell.length_a   1.000
_cell.length_b   1.000
_cell.length_c   1.000
_cell.angle_alpha   90.00
_cell.angle_beta   90.00
_cell.angle_gamma   90.00
#
_symmetry.space_group_name_H-M   'P 1'
#
loop_
_entity.id
_entity.type
_entity.pdbx_description
1 polymer ?
#
loop_
_entity_poly.entity_id
_entity_poly.type
_entity_poly.pdbx_seq_one_letter_code
_entity_poly.pdbx_strand_id
1 'polypeptide(L)'
;MYNLTAEQKKKLTEIVGAENIATQPWLRDTYGIWFASPSTEDGNIEWMARPAAILTPETTEQVQAITQYCNETDLMLHPTSTGQIVAGAATTERTLLLDLCKMNTIVELNADNMTTVVEPFVRSLDLQLESWPKECNPYVISVGAVGSTLAAATSHTGYGQYGPSCGYGPRTLLGVEWVMPDGDVIQIGSAGQKSGWFTTAGPGPDLLGVIRGFNGAMGGLGTYTKAAIKMGPWYGPKAIGDENLSFECKMPGFIMHGKLPGNMAFRAVSFPTMEAYTEAHYRVNEEYIPYAEKRPPAFLQSLGASKNSFEHVKLWESGYLQKVNRYLMSVMIIGANKEECEWKEKAFDQIVFEEGGIRMPKVLRAHPDIYDDIVRLFHDTPDKGEYKKLQQDIQERIDAIPYDEASHMAASASISGTLRNVDIGMGRPGALFTLGGNLDTWDAGIAMNEATVKMKTPLVQQGGILDDDIDTGCGNPYEGGHLGYSENIFFINRNDATGSGARALAQATGGNAENELKEGFSSFTISFGMNNERFGPLEYDYHIWTKRIKKLLDPNDSCDSTTYSGLPNHKEVEMNG
;
A
#
# COMPACT_ATOMS: atom_id res chain seq x y z
N MET A 1 -28.01 13.25 -12.55
CA MET A 1 -27.11 14.03 -11.67
C MET A 1 -27.90 14.53 -10.49
N TYR A 2 -27.57 14.06 -9.30
CA TYR A 2 -28.24 14.49 -8.07
C TYR A 2 -27.69 15.85 -7.62
N ASN A 3 -28.57 16.73 -7.17
CA ASN A 3 -28.22 17.99 -6.54
C ASN A 3 -28.97 18.12 -5.22
N LEU A 4 -28.30 18.58 -4.19
CA LEU A 4 -28.92 18.85 -2.90
C LEU A 4 -30.09 19.84 -3.05
N THR A 5 -31.17 19.58 -2.35
CA THR A 5 -32.25 20.59 -2.20
C THR A 5 -31.74 21.79 -1.39
N ALA A 6 -32.44 22.92 -1.46
CA ALA A 6 -32.07 24.09 -0.67
C ALA A 6 -32.10 23.81 0.83
N GLU A 7 -33.02 22.97 1.30
CA GLU A 7 -33.16 22.57 2.69
C GLU A 7 -32.00 21.68 3.12
N GLN A 8 -31.64 20.64 2.32
CA GLN A 8 -30.50 19.77 2.56
C GLN A 8 -29.21 20.58 2.64
N LYS A 9 -28.97 21.47 1.67
CA LYS A 9 -27.81 22.33 1.65
C LYS A 9 -27.74 23.24 2.89
N LYS A 10 -28.87 23.84 3.29
CA LYS A 10 -28.95 24.68 4.49
C LYS A 10 -28.57 23.87 5.75
N LYS A 11 -29.17 22.68 5.93
CA LYS A 11 -28.93 21.83 7.08
C LYS A 11 -27.47 21.41 7.17
N LEU A 12 -26.87 20.97 6.07
CA LEU A 12 -25.45 20.59 6.03
C LEU A 12 -24.52 21.78 6.29
N THR A 13 -24.89 22.97 5.77
CA THR A 13 -24.15 24.22 6.08
C THR A 13 -24.21 24.57 7.56
N GLU A 14 -25.34 24.34 8.22
CA GLU A 14 -25.48 24.54 9.67
C GLU A 14 -24.58 23.58 10.49
N ILE A 15 -24.32 22.37 9.96
CA ILE A 15 -23.48 21.38 10.64
C ILE A 15 -21.99 21.71 10.47
N VAL A 16 -21.53 21.93 9.24
CA VAL A 16 -20.09 22.03 8.96
C VAL A 16 -19.59 23.45 8.70
N GLY A 17 -20.47 24.43 8.51
CA GLY A 17 -20.10 25.77 8.05
C GLY A 17 -20.11 25.90 6.51
N ALA A 18 -20.31 27.11 6.02
CA ALA A 18 -20.47 27.38 4.59
C ALA A 18 -19.16 27.11 3.79
N GLU A 19 -18.03 27.28 4.42
CA GLU A 19 -16.70 27.06 3.85
C GLU A 19 -16.35 25.58 3.75
N ASN A 20 -17.08 24.71 4.43
CA ASN A 20 -16.82 23.26 4.54
C ASN A 20 -17.80 22.41 3.72
N ILE A 21 -18.56 23.02 2.83
CA ILE A 21 -19.47 22.34 1.90
C ILE A 21 -19.20 22.77 0.46
N ALA A 22 -18.89 21.82 -0.41
CA ALA A 22 -18.68 22.05 -1.83
C ALA A 22 -19.71 21.31 -2.68
N THR A 23 -20.42 22.07 -3.53
CA THR A 23 -21.43 21.55 -4.45
C THR A 23 -21.16 21.85 -5.92
N GLN A 24 -20.03 22.52 -6.21
CA GLN A 24 -19.63 22.85 -7.58
C GLN A 24 -19.36 21.57 -8.39
N PRO A 25 -19.92 21.44 -9.59
CA PRO A 25 -19.76 20.21 -10.39
C PRO A 25 -18.30 19.79 -10.60
N TRP A 26 -17.46 20.75 -11.00
CA TRP A 26 -16.05 20.47 -11.28
C TRP A 26 -15.28 19.97 -10.05
N LEU A 27 -15.62 20.45 -8.84
CA LEU A 27 -14.98 19.99 -7.62
C LEU A 27 -15.47 18.58 -7.25
N ARG A 28 -16.77 18.32 -7.39
CA ARG A 28 -17.33 16.97 -7.17
C ARG A 28 -16.75 15.95 -8.14
N ASP A 29 -16.44 16.35 -9.39
CA ASP A 29 -15.82 15.50 -10.39
C ASP A 29 -14.39 15.09 -10.00
N THR A 30 -13.63 15.97 -9.33
CA THR A 30 -12.27 15.61 -8.88
C THR A 30 -12.26 14.47 -7.86
N TYR A 31 -13.33 14.29 -7.11
CA TYR A 31 -13.50 13.18 -6.18
C TYR A 31 -14.21 11.95 -6.79
N GLY A 32 -14.79 12.10 -7.97
CA GLY A 32 -15.36 11.00 -8.74
C GLY A 32 -14.34 10.26 -9.59
N ILE A 33 -13.09 10.72 -9.62
CA ILE A 33 -12.00 10.14 -10.38
C ILE A 33 -11.19 9.24 -9.44
N TRP A 34 -11.06 8.01 -9.87
CA TRP A 34 -10.17 7.08 -9.25
C TRP A 34 -9.08 6.61 -10.24
N PHE A 35 -7.84 6.44 -9.79
CA PHE A 35 -6.73 6.09 -10.67
C PHE A 35 -6.87 4.70 -11.32
N ALA A 36 -7.65 3.82 -10.71
CA ALA A 36 -7.98 2.49 -11.21
C ALA A 36 -9.49 2.34 -11.45
N SER A 37 -10.13 3.35 -12.03
CA SER A 37 -11.55 3.28 -12.39
C SER A 37 -11.85 2.02 -13.19
N PRO A 38 -12.93 1.30 -12.88
CA PRO A 38 -13.32 0.12 -13.61
C PRO A 38 -13.51 0.44 -15.11
N SER A 39 -13.21 -0.54 -15.94
CA SER A 39 -13.43 -0.45 -17.37
C SER A 39 -14.67 -1.23 -17.74
N THR A 40 -15.50 -0.66 -18.58
CA THR A 40 -16.64 -1.34 -19.16
C THR A 40 -16.18 -2.31 -20.26
N GLU A 41 -17.02 -3.29 -20.62
CA GLU A 41 -16.68 -4.30 -21.66
C GLU A 41 -16.39 -3.68 -23.03
N ASP A 42 -16.95 -2.50 -23.33
CA ASP A 42 -16.69 -1.75 -24.55
C ASP A 42 -15.39 -0.93 -24.50
N GLY A 43 -14.63 -1.04 -23.39
CA GLY A 43 -13.34 -0.39 -23.22
C GLY A 43 -13.38 1.05 -22.75
N ASN A 44 -14.54 1.56 -22.39
CA ASN A 44 -14.64 2.87 -21.77
C ASN A 44 -14.23 2.81 -20.30
N ILE A 45 -13.73 3.92 -19.76
CA ILE A 45 -13.50 4.07 -18.33
C ILE A 45 -14.82 4.48 -17.69
N GLU A 46 -15.31 3.66 -16.78
CA GLU A 46 -16.45 4.02 -15.97
C GLU A 46 -15.99 4.95 -14.85
N TRP A 47 -16.57 6.13 -14.82
CA TRP A 47 -16.35 7.07 -13.72
C TRP A 47 -17.16 6.62 -12.52
N MET A 48 -16.55 6.71 -11.36
CA MET A 48 -17.30 6.57 -10.11
C MET A 48 -18.37 7.67 -10.03
N ALA A 49 -19.39 7.46 -9.24
CA ALA A 49 -20.48 8.41 -9.15
C ALA A 49 -19.99 9.79 -8.68
N ARG A 50 -20.52 10.85 -9.29
CA ARG A 50 -20.30 12.21 -8.77
C ARG A 50 -21.05 12.34 -7.45
N PRO A 51 -20.39 12.60 -6.30
CA PRO A 51 -21.08 12.74 -5.03
C PRO A 51 -22.06 13.92 -5.03
N ALA A 52 -23.08 13.87 -4.17
CA ALA A 52 -24.06 14.97 -3.99
C ALA A 52 -23.36 16.25 -3.51
N ALA A 53 -22.43 16.12 -2.60
CA ALA A 53 -21.57 17.19 -2.09
C ALA A 53 -20.28 16.60 -1.50
N ILE A 54 -19.29 17.47 -1.32
CA ILE A 54 -18.09 17.19 -0.52
C ILE A 54 -18.19 18.00 0.75
N LEU A 55 -18.00 17.35 1.89
CA LEU A 55 -18.01 17.97 3.21
C LEU A 55 -16.63 17.78 3.85
N THR A 56 -16.12 18.84 4.49
CA THR A 56 -14.86 18.81 5.25
C THR A 56 -15.11 19.01 6.74
N PRO A 57 -15.58 17.98 7.48
CA PRO A 57 -15.82 18.10 8.90
C PRO A 57 -14.50 18.25 9.66
N GLU A 58 -14.57 18.97 10.79
CA GLU A 58 -13.43 19.29 11.66
C GLU A 58 -13.45 18.50 12.98
N THR A 59 -14.61 17.96 13.36
CA THR A 59 -14.78 17.28 14.65
C THR A 59 -15.64 16.02 14.52
N THR A 60 -15.52 15.15 15.51
CA THR A 60 -16.34 13.94 15.65
C THR A 60 -17.83 14.27 15.72
N GLU A 61 -18.20 15.36 16.39
CA GLU A 61 -19.59 15.79 16.53
C GLU A 61 -20.20 16.23 15.19
N GLN A 62 -19.41 16.87 14.32
CA GLN A 62 -19.85 17.18 12.96
C GLN A 62 -20.05 15.91 12.13
N VAL A 63 -19.12 14.95 12.19
CA VAL A 63 -19.28 13.64 11.54
C VAL A 63 -20.53 12.92 12.06
N GLN A 64 -20.77 12.93 13.38
CA GLN A 64 -21.95 12.35 14.00
C GLN A 64 -23.24 12.99 13.45
N ALA A 65 -23.31 14.33 13.44
CA ALA A 65 -24.48 15.05 12.96
C ALA A 65 -24.77 14.79 11.47
N ILE A 66 -23.72 14.66 10.62
CA ILE A 66 -23.88 14.29 9.21
C ILE A 66 -24.43 12.86 9.11
N THR A 67 -23.88 11.93 9.87
CA THR A 67 -24.32 10.53 9.87
C THR A 67 -25.80 10.40 10.28
N GLN A 68 -26.19 11.07 11.34
CA GLN A 68 -27.59 11.13 11.78
C GLN A 68 -28.49 11.69 10.68
N TYR A 69 -28.05 12.76 10.03
CA TYR A 69 -28.81 13.37 8.94
C TYR A 69 -28.95 12.43 7.71
N CYS A 70 -27.93 11.64 7.40
CA CYS A 70 -28.03 10.60 6.36
C CYS A 70 -29.06 9.52 6.74
N ASN A 71 -29.15 9.14 8.01
CA ASN A 71 -30.16 8.19 8.49
C ASN A 71 -31.60 8.72 8.42
N GLU A 72 -31.79 10.04 8.50
CA GLU A 72 -33.09 10.70 8.43
C GLU A 72 -33.52 11.02 7.00
N THR A 73 -32.64 10.86 6.02
CA THR A 73 -32.86 11.24 4.63
C THR A 73 -32.52 10.08 3.68
N ASP A 74 -32.59 10.35 2.38
CA ASP A 74 -32.17 9.43 1.34
C ASP A 74 -30.69 9.61 0.93
N LEU A 75 -29.95 10.44 1.66
CA LEU A 75 -28.52 10.67 1.44
C LEU A 75 -27.70 9.54 2.08
N MET A 76 -26.56 9.26 1.49
CA MET A 76 -25.56 8.34 2.02
C MET A 76 -24.29 9.10 2.35
N LEU A 77 -23.43 8.54 3.18
CA LEU A 77 -22.12 9.11 3.47
C LEU A 77 -21.00 8.13 3.06
N HIS A 78 -19.85 8.69 2.66
CA HIS A 78 -18.61 7.95 2.43
C HIS A 78 -17.42 8.74 2.95
N PRO A 79 -16.67 8.24 3.95
CA PRO A 79 -15.48 8.92 4.45
C PRO A 79 -14.27 8.65 3.55
N THR A 80 -13.50 9.69 3.29
CA THR A 80 -12.18 9.60 2.66
C THR A 80 -11.16 10.37 3.49
N SER A 81 -9.95 9.83 3.60
CA SER A 81 -8.83 10.52 4.22
C SER A 81 -7.84 11.00 3.14
N THR A 82 -6.65 10.42 3.05
CA THR A 82 -5.67 10.82 2.03
C THR A 82 -5.99 10.38 0.60
N GLY A 83 -7.04 9.57 0.41
CA GLY A 83 -7.57 9.22 -0.92
C GLY A 83 -6.61 8.46 -1.83
N GLN A 84 -5.60 7.81 -1.28
CA GLN A 84 -4.56 7.16 -2.08
C GLN A 84 -4.97 5.81 -2.68
N ILE A 85 -6.04 5.21 -2.21
CA ILE A 85 -6.49 3.91 -2.67
C ILE A 85 -7.98 3.94 -3.04
N VAL A 86 -8.30 3.01 -3.86
CA VAL A 86 -9.46 2.49 -4.55
C VAL A 86 -10.83 2.84 -3.97
N ALA A 87 -10.98 2.84 -2.68
CA ALA A 87 -12.27 2.92 -2.01
C ALA A 87 -12.67 4.34 -1.58
N GLY A 88 -11.94 5.34 -2.00
CA GLY A 88 -12.17 6.74 -1.59
C GLY A 88 -13.21 7.49 -2.39
N ALA A 89 -13.90 6.86 -3.35
CA ALA A 89 -14.89 7.51 -4.21
C ALA A 89 -16.32 7.09 -3.88
N ALA A 90 -17.27 7.99 -4.11
CA ALA A 90 -18.69 7.70 -3.98
C ALA A 90 -19.15 6.64 -5.00
N THR A 91 -20.04 5.74 -4.60
CA THR A 91 -20.66 4.76 -5.50
C THR A 91 -22.04 5.21 -6.00
N THR A 92 -22.66 6.19 -5.36
CA THR A 92 -23.94 6.76 -5.79
C THR A 92 -23.89 8.28 -5.87
N GLU A 93 -24.76 8.86 -6.71
CA GLU A 93 -24.92 10.31 -6.81
C GLU A 93 -25.53 10.95 -5.54
N ARG A 94 -26.08 10.17 -4.63
CA ARG A 94 -26.66 10.63 -3.36
C ARG A 94 -25.68 10.65 -2.20
N THR A 95 -24.44 10.24 -2.44
CA THR A 95 -23.41 10.17 -1.42
C THR A 95 -22.87 11.54 -1.08
N LEU A 96 -22.83 11.86 0.21
CA LEU A 96 -22.01 12.93 0.78
C LEU A 96 -20.61 12.38 0.99
N LEU A 97 -19.63 12.90 0.29
CA LEU A 97 -18.24 12.51 0.49
C LEU A 97 -17.65 13.36 1.62
N LEU A 98 -17.23 12.69 2.70
CA LEU A 98 -16.59 13.33 3.83
C LEU A 98 -15.07 13.32 3.59
N ASP A 99 -14.50 14.44 3.19
CA ASP A 99 -13.05 14.63 3.14
C ASP A 99 -12.57 15.03 4.53
N LEU A 100 -11.89 14.09 5.19
CA LEU A 100 -11.46 14.24 6.58
C LEU A 100 -10.13 15.01 6.71
N CYS A 101 -9.73 15.78 5.69
CA CYS A 101 -8.44 16.47 5.63
C CYS A 101 -8.20 17.47 6.75
N LYS A 102 -9.24 17.96 7.42
CA LYS A 102 -9.16 18.85 8.57
C LYS A 102 -8.99 18.14 9.91
N MET A 103 -9.24 16.84 9.95
CA MET A 103 -9.01 15.98 11.12
C MET A 103 -7.61 15.35 11.01
N ASN A 104 -6.57 16.14 11.31
CA ASN A 104 -5.17 15.80 11.05
C ASN A 104 -4.26 15.92 12.29
N THR A 105 -4.83 15.83 13.48
CA THR A 105 -4.11 15.98 14.74
C THR A 105 -3.53 14.65 15.22
N ILE A 106 -2.26 14.67 15.62
CA ILE A 106 -1.70 13.63 16.49
C ILE A 106 -2.16 13.96 17.92
N VAL A 107 -3.21 13.26 18.39
CA VAL A 107 -3.88 13.55 19.65
C VAL A 107 -3.00 13.18 20.85
N GLU A 108 -2.29 12.05 20.73
CA GLU A 108 -1.36 11.57 21.75
C GLU A 108 -0.20 10.83 21.08
N LEU A 109 1.01 11.02 21.60
CA LEU A 109 2.18 10.22 21.26
C LEU A 109 2.88 9.84 22.56
N ASN A 110 2.78 8.57 22.95
CA ASN A 110 3.39 8.01 24.14
C ASN A 110 4.55 7.10 23.76
N ALA A 111 5.76 7.63 23.89
CA ALA A 111 6.98 6.93 23.50
C ALA A 111 7.31 5.77 24.43
N ASP A 112 7.05 5.90 25.74
CA ASP A 112 7.35 4.86 26.73
C ASP A 112 6.52 3.60 26.49
N ASN A 113 5.26 3.77 26.07
CA ASN A 113 4.35 2.68 25.73
C ASN A 113 4.34 2.34 24.24
N MET A 114 5.07 3.07 23.41
CA MET A 114 5.10 2.93 21.94
C MET A 114 3.69 2.93 21.33
N THR A 115 2.89 3.90 21.73
CA THR A 115 1.52 4.07 21.26
C THR A 115 1.27 5.50 20.79
N THR A 116 0.36 5.66 19.86
CA THR A 116 -0.09 6.97 19.38
C THR A 116 -1.59 6.96 19.16
N VAL A 117 -2.24 8.11 19.34
CA VAL A 117 -3.63 8.34 18.97
C VAL A 117 -3.66 9.37 17.86
N VAL A 118 -4.28 9.03 16.76
CA VAL A 118 -4.29 9.86 15.54
C VAL A 118 -5.69 10.05 15.00
N GLU A 119 -5.92 11.20 14.41
CA GLU A 119 -7.09 11.51 13.58
C GLU A 119 -6.92 10.97 12.13
N PRO A 120 -8.01 10.89 11.33
CA PRO A 120 -8.02 10.20 10.04
C PRO A 120 -7.01 10.70 9.01
N PHE A 121 -6.67 11.99 8.99
CA PHE A 121 -5.76 12.55 7.98
C PHE A 121 -4.29 12.61 8.43
N VAL A 122 -3.95 12.08 9.60
CA VAL A 122 -2.55 11.96 10.02
C VAL A 122 -1.84 10.97 9.11
N ARG A 123 -0.87 11.46 8.34
CA ARG A 123 -0.06 10.65 7.44
C ARG A 123 1.07 9.96 8.21
N SER A 124 1.48 8.80 7.75
CA SER A 124 2.63 8.11 8.35
C SER A 124 3.89 8.98 8.34
N LEU A 125 4.06 9.84 7.32
CA LEU A 125 5.15 10.81 7.25
C LEU A 125 5.13 11.81 8.41
N ASP A 126 3.96 12.41 8.69
CA ASP A 126 3.82 13.38 9.78
C ASP A 126 4.14 12.71 11.12
N LEU A 127 3.64 11.49 11.29
CA LEU A 127 3.88 10.72 12.50
C LEU A 127 5.35 10.31 12.65
N GLN A 128 6.06 9.95 11.56
CA GLN A 128 7.50 9.70 11.59
C GLN A 128 8.29 10.93 12.05
N LEU A 129 7.93 12.13 11.55
CA LEU A 129 8.59 13.38 11.93
C LEU A 129 8.49 13.68 13.43
N GLU A 130 7.37 13.32 14.05
CA GLU A 130 7.11 13.52 15.48
C GLU A 130 7.65 12.38 16.36
N SER A 131 7.72 11.16 15.83
CA SER A 131 8.03 9.95 16.60
C SER A 131 9.51 9.57 16.59
N TRP A 132 10.23 9.77 15.48
CA TRP A 132 11.66 9.43 15.40
C TRP A 132 12.51 10.14 16.43
N PRO A 133 12.32 11.45 16.72
CA PRO A 133 13.04 12.11 17.83
C PRO A 133 12.79 11.48 19.20
N LYS A 134 11.67 10.75 19.32
CA LYS A 134 11.25 10.05 20.56
C LYS A 134 11.53 8.56 20.54
N GLU A 135 12.37 8.11 19.61
CA GLU A 135 12.78 6.69 19.48
C GLU A 135 11.64 5.72 19.16
N CYS A 136 10.58 6.21 18.51
CA CYS A 136 9.45 5.41 18.03
C CYS A 136 9.30 5.53 16.52
N ASN A 137 8.76 4.49 15.88
CA ASN A 137 8.47 4.49 14.45
C ASN A 137 7.08 3.92 14.19
N PRO A 138 6.23 4.65 13.44
CA PRO A 138 4.94 4.12 13.03
C PRO A 138 5.10 3.09 11.91
N TYR A 139 4.10 2.24 11.76
CA TYR A 139 3.93 1.46 10.56
C TYR A 139 3.71 2.39 9.34
N VAL A 140 4.32 2.04 8.20
CA VAL A 140 4.17 2.77 6.93
C VAL A 140 3.63 1.83 5.86
N ILE A 141 2.50 2.19 5.28
CA ILE A 141 1.86 1.38 4.24
C ILE A 141 2.65 1.40 2.92
N SER A 142 2.46 0.39 2.11
CA SER A 142 3.23 0.20 0.86
C SER A 142 2.98 1.29 -0.18
N VAL A 143 1.80 1.91 -0.20
CA VAL A 143 1.48 3.03 -1.12
C VAL A 143 2.12 4.35 -0.72
N GLY A 144 2.84 4.39 0.37
CA GLY A 144 3.70 5.48 0.77
C GLY A 144 3.37 6.15 2.09
N ALA A 145 4.39 6.80 2.63
CA ALA A 145 4.30 7.53 3.90
C ALA A 145 3.31 8.71 3.88
N VAL A 146 2.81 9.08 2.71
CA VAL A 146 1.75 10.10 2.55
C VAL A 146 0.35 9.52 2.81
N GLY A 147 0.21 8.20 2.97
CA GLY A 147 -1.02 7.54 3.33
C GLY A 147 -1.43 7.74 4.78
N SER A 148 -2.74 7.69 5.04
CA SER A 148 -3.31 7.76 6.38
C SER A 148 -2.93 6.56 7.23
N THR A 149 -2.36 6.81 8.39
CA THR A 149 -2.03 5.76 9.37
C THR A 149 -3.30 5.08 9.91
N LEU A 150 -4.34 5.86 10.19
CA LEU A 150 -5.62 5.32 10.66
C LEU A 150 -6.29 4.43 9.61
N ALA A 151 -6.40 4.91 8.36
CA ALA A 151 -7.04 4.16 7.29
C ALA A 151 -6.30 2.85 6.99
N ALA A 152 -4.97 2.86 7.06
CA ALA A 152 -4.15 1.66 6.91
C ALA A 152 -4.39 0.62 8.02
N ALA A 153 -4.71 1.07 9.22
CA ALA A 153 -4.98 0.18 10.36
C ALA A 153 -6.42 -0.33 10.40
N THR A 154 -7.37 0.34 9.75
CA THR A 154 -8.81 0.03 9.87
C THR A 154 -9.48 -0.39 8.58
N SER A 155 -9.13 0.25 7.46
CA SER A 155 -10.03 0.26 6.31
C SER A 155 -9.48 -0.44 5.08
N HIS A 156 -8.20 -0.30 4.78
CA HIS A 156 -7.67 -0.87 3.54
C HIS A 156 -6.15 -1.09 3.56
N THR A 157 -5.72 -2.23 3.05
CA THR A 157 -4.34 -2.56 2.66
C THR A 157 -3.25 -2.38 3.71
N GLY A 158 -3.41 -2.59 4.93
CA GLY A 158 -2.40 -2.38 5.97
C GLY A 158 -1.06 -3.16 5.80
N TYR A 159 -0.62 -3.47 4.58
CA TYR A 159 0.68 -4.08 4.30
C TYR A 159 1.73 -3.01 3.97
N GLY A 160 3.00 -3.31 4.21
CA GLY A 160 4.11 -2.41 3.93
C GLY A 160 5.45 -2.96 4.37
N GLN A 161 6.49 -2.18 4.06
CA GLN A 161 7.88 -2.62 4.25
C GLN A 161 8.32 -2.81 5.70
N TYR A 162 7.56 -2.32 6.66
CA TYR A 162 7.87 -2.47 8.10
C TYR A 162 7.34 -3.76 8.73
N GLY A 163 6.84 -4.69 7.93
CA GLY A 163 6.40 -6.00 8.42
C GLY A 163 7.39 -6.70 9.35
N PRO A 164 8.70 -6.71 9.04
CA PRO A 164 9.69 -7.34 9.91
C PRO A 164 9.76 -6.74 11.32
N SER A 165 9.62 -5.43 11.47
CA SER A 165 9.78 -4.73 12.74
C SER A 165 8.46 -4.36 13.44
N CYS A 166 7.42 -4.07 12.69
CA CYS A 166 6.14 -3.56 13.22
C CYS A 166 4.95 -4.52 13.02
N GLY A 167 5.11 -5.56 12.18
CA GLY A 167 4.02 -6.46 11.82
C GLY A 167 3.06 -5.86 10.79
N TYR A 168 1.88 -6.46 10.68
CA TYR A 168 0.84 -6.07 9.75
C TYR A 168 0.02 -4.88 10.27
N GLY A 169 -0.23 -3.86 9.43
CA GLY A 169 -0.88 -2.61 9.83
C GLY A 169 -2.16 -2.76 10.64
N PRO A 170 -3.17 -3.54 10.20
CA PRO A 170 -4.39 -3.77 10.98
C PRO A 170 -4.17 -4.39 12.36
N ARG A 171 -3.08 -5.11 12.58
CA ARG A 171 -2.73 -5.65 13.89
C ARG A 171 -2.07 -4.63 14.82
N THR A 172 -1.72 -3.47 14.31
CA THR A 172 -1.25 -2.36 15.14
C THR A 172 -2.39 -1.59 15.81
N LEU A 173 -3.64 -1.80 15.39
CA LEU A 173 -4.81 -1.13 15.94
C LEU A 173 -5.10 -1.59 17.37
N LEU A 174 -5.08 -0.66 18.32
CA LEU A 174 -5.30 -0.89 19.74
C LEU A 174 -6.70 -0.45 20.22
N GLY A 175 -7.22 0.59 19.62
CA GLY A 175 -8.53 1.13 19.95
C GLY A 175 -9.02 2.09 18.89
N VAL A 176 -10.31 2.40 18.89
CA VAL A 176 -10.88 3.30 17.90
C VAL A 176 -12.06 4.08 18.50
N GLU A 177 -12.20 5.33 18.11
CA GLU A 177 -13.41 6.11 18.23
C GLU A 177 -14.17 6.00 16.91
N TRP A 178 -15.40 5.55 16.97
CA TRP A 178 -16.19 5.14 15.84
C TRP A 178 -17.56 5.80 15.85
N VAL A 179 -17.85 6.62 14.86
CA VAL A 179 -19.20 7.08 14.55
C VAL A 179 -19.86 5.99 13.74
N MET A 180 -20.76 5.25 14.38
CA MET A 180 -21.49 4.12 13.78
C MET A 180 -22.52 4.61 12.73
N PRO A 181 -23.02 3.73 11.85
CA PRO A 181 -23.97 4.12 10.83
C PRO A 181 -25.27 4.75 11.35
N ASP A 182 -25.70 4.43 12.57
CA ASP A 182 -26.87 5.05 13.24
C ASP A 182 -26.55 6.42 13.87
N GLY A 183 -25.30 6.84 13.86
CA GLY A 183 -24.83 8.08 14.45
C GLY A 183 -24.42 7.97 15.91
N ASP A 184 -24.45 6.79 16.50
CA ASP A 184 -23.88 6.58 17.83
C ASP A 184 -22.36 6.67 17.78
N VAL A 185 -21.76 7.28 18.80
CA VAL A 185 -20.30 7.34 18.94
C VAL A 185 -19.88 6.34 20.01
N ILE A 186 -19.11 5.35 19.59
CA ILE A 186 -18.56 4.35 20.50
C ILE A 186 -17.04 4.42 20.53
N GLN A 187 -16.48 4.03 21.66
CA GLN A 187 -15.04 3.84 21.83
C GLN A 187 -14.80 2.39 22.19
N ILE A 188 -13.96 1.72 21.39
CA ILE A 188 -13.57 0.33 21.62
C ILE A 188 -12.10 0.24 22.00
N GLY A 189 -11.69 -0.89 22.56
CA GLY A 189 -10.42 -1.02 23.26
C GLY A 189 -10.54 -0.43 24.67
N SER A 190 -9.42 -0.07 25.31
CA SER A 190 -9.44 0.50 26.66
C SER A 190 -10.03 1.89 26.76
N ALA A 191 -10.17 2.60 25.64
CA ALA A 191 -10.81 3.91 25.59
C ALA A 191 -12.25 3.84 26.12
N GLY A 192 -13.01 2.80 25.78
CA GLY A 192 -14.36 2.57 26.29
C GLY A 192 -14.44 2.32 27.81
N GLN A 193 -13.34 1.99 28.43
CA GLN A 193 -13.23 1.77 29.90
C GLN A 193 -12.67 2.98 30.64
N LYS A 194 -12.40 4.08 29.95
CA LYS A 194 -11.77 5.29 30.47
C LYS A 194 -10.37 5.06 31.08
N SER A 195 -9.68 4.01 30.65
CA SER A 195 -8.32 3.64 31.09
C SER A 195 -7.22 3.97 30.08
N GLY A 196 -7.54 4.81 29.10
CA GLY A 196 -6.64 5.19 28.02
C GLY A 196 -6.88 4.38 26.75
N TRP A 197 -6.03 4.62 25.72
CA TRP A 197 -6.26 4.13 24.36
C TRP A 197 -5.57 2.81 24.02
N PHE A 198 -4.79 2.22 24.91
CA PHE A 198 -3.76 1.25 24.57
C PHE A 198 -4.08 -0.21 24.88
N THR A 199 -5.27 -0.58 25.19
CA THR A 199 -5.58 -2.00 25.28
C THR A 199 -6.47 -2.45 24.14
N THR A 200 -6.21 -3.64 23.64
CA THR A 200 -6.89 -4.19 22.49
C THR A 200 -8.11 -5.01 22.83
N ALA A 201 -8.15 -5.58 24.02
CA ALA A 201 -9.19 -6.52 24.41
C ALA A 201 -10.16 -5.87 25.39
N GLY A 202 -11.41 -5.81 24.99
CA GLY A 202 -12.51 -5.46 25.87
C GLY A 202 -12.98 -6.66 26.71
N PRO A 203 -13.94 -6.46 27.60
CA PRO A 203 -14.61 -7.55 28.30
C PRO A 203 -15.60 -8.23 27.35
N GLY A 204 -15.21 -9.31 26.71
CA GLY A 204 -16.05 -10.06 25.76
C GLY A 204 -15.48 -10.07 24.34
N PRO A 205 -16.30 -10.39 23.32
CA PRO A 205 -15.85 -10.40 21.94
C PRO A 205 -15.33 -9.04 21.49
N ASP A 206 -14.19 -9.05 20.79
CA ASP A 206 -13.54 -7.83 20.32
C ASP A 206 -14.10 -7.38 18.97
N LEU A 207 -14.71 -6.20 18.92
CA LEU A 207 -15.23 -5.59 17.69
C LEU A 207 -14.14 -5.13 16.72
N LEU A 208 -12.87 -5.06 17.12
CA LEU A 208 -11.76 -4.74 16.22
C LEU A 208 -11.70 -5.72 15.04
N GLY A 209 -12.09 -6.97 15.22
CA GLY A 209 -12.18 -7.95 14.14
C GLY A 209 -13.23 -7.63 13.07
N VAL A 210 -14.20 -6.76 13.36
CA VAL A 210 -15.23 -6.33 12.40
C VAL A 210 -14.74 -5.17 11.53
N ILE A 211 -13.89 -4.31 12.09
CA ILE A 211 -13.47 -3.06 11.42
C ILE A 211 -12.12 -3.15 10.71
N ARG A 212 -11.26 -4.09 11.09
CA ARG A 212 -9.92 -4.24 10.52
C ARG A 212 -9.83 -5.50 9.65
N GLY A 213 -8.97 -5.43 8.66
CA GLY A 213 -8.67 -6.53 7.76
C GLY A 213 -7.83 -6.04 6.61
N PHE A 214 -7.52 -6.91 5.67
CA PHE A 214 -6.88 -6.45 4.44
C PHE A 214 -7.79 -5.48 3.68
N ASN A 215 -9.03 -5.87 3.46
CA ASN A 215 -10.14 -4.99 3.11
C ASN A 215 -11.03 -4.89 4.36
N GLY A 216 -10.77 -3.87 5.18
CA GLY A 216 -11.57 -3.63 6.38
C GLY A 216 -12.90 -2.96 6.06
N ALA A 217 -13.35 -2.07 6.91
CA ALA A 217 -14.69 -1.49 6.79
C ALA A 217 -14.91 -0.58 5.56
N MET A 218 -13.85 0.03 5.01
CA MET A 218 -13.85 0.86 3.79
C MET A 218 -15.03 1.86 3.71
N GLY A 219 -15.37 2.49 4.85
CA GLY A 219 -16.50 3.43 4.95
C GLY A 219 -17.88 2.80 5.06
N GLY A 220 -18.04 1.50 4.83
CA GLY A 220 -19.34 0.85 4.81
C GLY A 220 -19.98 0.59 6.16
N LEU A 221 -19.23 0.80 7.23
CA LEU A 221 -19.71 0.63 8.62
C LEU A 221 -19.60 1.94 9.43
N GLY A 222 -19.68 3.09 8.78
CA GLY A 222 -19.55 4.40 9.43
C GLY A 222 -18.15 4.98 9.30
N THR A 223 -17.80 5.92 10.20
CA THR A 223 -16.58 6.72 10.13
C THR A 223 -15.74 6.57 11.39
N TYR A 224 -14.47 6.26 11.25
CA TYR A 224 -13.52 6.26 12.35
C TYR A 224 -12.89 7.64 12.48
N THR A 225 -13.03 8.25 13.63
CA THR A 225 -12.59 9.63 13.90
C THR A 225 -11.30 9.71 14.70
N LYS A 226 -10.96 8.66 15.43
CA LYS A 226 -9.64 8.49 16.07
C LYS A 226 -9.25 7.03 16.11
N ALA A 227 -7.96 6.75 16.07
CA ALA A 227 -7.42 5.41 16.30
C ALA A 227 -6.19 5.45 17.18
N ALA A 228 -6.15 4.54 18.15
CA ALA A 228 -4.96 4.23 18.91
C ALA A 228 -4.16 3.15 18.19
N ILE A 229 -2.88 3.40 17.93
CA ILE A 229 -2.03 2.58 17.10
C ILE A 229 -0.73 2.26 17.85
N LYS A 230 -0.31 1.01 17.80
CA LYS A 230 1.00 0.55 18.26
C LYS A 230 2.10 1.03 17.31
N MET A 231 3.20 1.49 17.87
CA MET A 231 4.43 1.79 17.16
C MET A 231 5.51 0.75 17.46
N GLY A 232 6.57 0.73 16.66
CA GLY A 232 7.77 -0.03 16.92
C GLY A 232 8.92 0.85 17.47
N PRO A 233 10.02 0.27 17.94
CA PRO A 233 11.21 1.03 18.35
C PRO A 233 11.92 1.63 17.13
N TRP A 234 12.49 2.81 17.32
CA TRP A 234 13.36 3.47 16.37
C TRP A 234 14.75 3.65 16.95
N TYR A 235 15.74 2.96 16.38
CA TYR A 235 17.14 3.05 16.79
C TYR A 235 17.96 3.95 15.87
N GLY A 236 17.33 4.56 14.86
CA GLY A 236 17.97 5.51 13.96
C GLY A 236 18.17 6.89 14.59
N PRO A 237 18.65 7.87 13.79
CA PRO A 237 18.88 9.23 14.28
C PRO A 237 17.61 9.88 14.81
N LYS A 238 17.75 10.57 15.95
CA LYS A 238 16.68 11.38 16.56
C LYS A 238 16.52 12.73 15.89
N ALA A 239 17.61 13.31 15.38
CA ALA A 239 17.59 14.60 14.70
C ALA A 239 16.96 14.47 13.31
N ILE A 240 16.05 15.37 13.00
CA ILE A 240 15.36 15.47 11.72
C ILE A 240 15.76 16.79 11.08
N GLY A 241 16.13 16.72 9.79
CA GLY A 241 16.58 17.86 9.02
C GLY A 241 18.10 17.88 8.84
N ASP A 242 18.55 18.85 8.07
CA ASP A 242 19.94 19.13 7.82
C ASP A 242 20.16 20.63 8.00
N GLU A 243 20.98 21.01 8.97
CA GLU A 243 21.29 22.39 9.30
C GLU A 243 21.99 23.15 8.13
N ASN A 244 22.52 22.40 7.16
CA ASN A 244 23.17 22.98 5.99
C ASN A 244 22.19 23.31 4.84
N LEU A 245 20.90 22.99 4.96
CA LEU A 245 19.93 23.32 3.94
C LEU A 245 19.46 24.77 4.07
N SER A 246 19.41 25.48 2.94
CA SER A 246 19.01 26.89 2.88
C SER A 246 17.47 27.09 2.95
N PHE A 247 16.69 26.04 3.03
CA PHE A 247 15.24 26.07 3.16
C PHE A 247 14.78 25.07 4.24
N GLU A 248 13.62 25.30 4.79
CA GLU A 248 13.04 24.39 5.77
C GLU A 248 12.78 23.02 5.12
N CYS A 249 13.58 22.03 5.50
CA CYS A 249 13.47 20.66 5.01
C CYS A 249 13.20 19.72 6.17
N LYS A 250 12.07 19.00 6.08
CA LYS A 250 11.68 17.98 7.06
C LYS A 250 12.16 16.57 6.69
N MET A 251 12.96 16.43 5.63
CA MET A 251 13.61 15.17 5.28
C MET A 251 14.82 14.97 6.19
N PRO A 252 14.96 13.81 6.85
CA PRO A 252 16.17 13.52 7.63
C PRO A 252 17.44 13.58 6.78
N GLY A 253 18.48 14.27 7.28
CA GLY A 253 19.73 14.48 6.55
C GLY A 253 20.39 13.19 6.09
N PHE A 254 20.36 12.12 6.91
CA PHE A 254 20.91 10.82 6.52
C PHE A 254 20.19 10.20 5.30
N ILE A 255 18.89 10.46 5.13
CA ILE A 255 18.14 10.04 3.95
C ILE A 255 18.57 10.88 2.75
N MET A 256 18.67 12.21 2.90
CA MET A 256 18.99 13.11 1.80
C MET A 256 20.39 12.90 1.23
N HIS A 257 21.35 12.60 2.08
CA HIS A 257 22.75 12.46 1.67
C HIS A 257 23.18 11.00 1.51
N GLY A 258 22.33 10.04 1.77
CA GLY A 258 22.65 8.62 1.71
C GLY A 258 23.70 8.16 2.73
N LYS A 259 24.05 9.02 3.69
CA LYS A 259 25.01 8.71 4.76
C LYS A 259 24.29 8.15 5.95
N LEU A 260 24.38 6.85 6.14
CA LEU A 260 23.79 6.17 7.28
C LEU A 260 24.67 6.29 8.52
N PRO A 261 24.10 6.43 9.71
CA PRO A 261 24.84 6.30 10.96
C PRO A 261 25.39 4.88 11.12
N GLY A 262 26.35 4.71 12.03
CA GLY A 262 27.07 3.43 12.17
C GLY A 262 26.23 2.23 12.62
N ASN A 263 25.02 2.46 13.10
CA ASN A 263 24.07 1.43 13.49
C ASN A 263 22.97 1.17 12.43
N MET A 264 23.15 1.69 11.21
CA MET A 264 22.23 1.52 10.10
C MET A 264 22.97 1.11 8.84
N ALA A 265 22.40 0.18 8.09
CA ALA A 265 22.88 -0.23 6.78
C ALA A 265 21.74 -0.40 5.80
N PHE A 266 22.00 -0.14 4.53
CA PHE A 266 21.09 -0.40 3.43
C PHE A 266 21.70 -1.45 2.50
N ARG A 267 20.89 -2.41 2.11
CA ARG A 267 21.23 -3.45 1.12
C ARG A 267 20.21 -3.48 0.00
N ALA A 268 20.70 -3.47 -1.24
CA ALA A 268 19.95 -3.86 -2.42
C ALA A 268 20.61 -5.11 -2.97
N VAL A 269 19.90 -6.22 -2.99
CA VAL A 269 20.42 -7.52 -3.42
C VAL A 269 19.51 -8.13 -4.46
N SER A 270 20.08 -8.75 -5.46
CA SER A 270 19.32 -9.39 -6.53
C SER A 270 19.60 -10.88 -6.60
N PHE A 271 18.59 -11.64 -6.97
CA PHE A 271 18.62 -13.10 -7.03
C PHE A 271 18.32 -13.58 -8.46
N PRO A 272 18.83 -14.77 -8.84
CA PRO A 272 18.58 -15.31 -10.17
C PRO A 272 17.14 -15.79 -10.37
N THR A 273 16.46 -16.25 -9.31
CA THR A 273 15.11 -16.83 -9.38
C THR A 273 14.24 -16.39 -8.20
N MET A 274 12.94 -16.61 -8.31
CA MET A 274 11.98 -16.33 -7.23
C MET A 274 12.20 -17.26 -6.04
N GLU A 275 12.60 -18.51 -6.29
CA GLU A 275 12.89 -19.49 -5.25
C GLU A 275 14.10 -19.04 -4.40
N ALA A 276 15.19 -18.61 -5.05
CA ALA A 276 16.37 -18.10 -4.35
C ALA A 276 16.06 -16.84 -3.54
N TYR A 277 15.23 -15.94 -4.10
CA TYR A 277 14.71 -14.78 -3.37
C TYR A 277 13.91 -15.21 -2.14
N THR A 278 12.96 -16.14 -2.30
CA THR A 278 12.07 -16.61 -1.22
C THR A 278 12.83 -17.28 -0.11
N GLU A 279 13.80 -18.16 -0.44
CA GLU A 279 14.63 -18.84 0.55
C GLU A 279 15.49 -17.84 1.35
N ALA A 280 16.13 -16.90 0.65
CA ALA A 280 16.87 -15.82 1.31
C ALA A 280 15.97 -14.98 2.22
N HIS A 281 14.75 -14.69 1.77
CA HIS A 281 13.78 -13.92 2.54
C HIS A 281 13.43 -14.63 3.86
N TYR A 282 13.10 -15.91 3.83
CA TYR A 282 12.81 -16.66 5.05
C TYR A 282 14.00 -16.65 6.01
N ARG A 283 15.18 -16.96 5.52
CA ARG A 283 16.39 -17.03 6.35
C ARG A 283 16.75 -15.71 7.02
N VAL A 284 16.68 -14.57 6.28
CA VAL A 284 16.99 -13.26 6.88
C VAL A 284 15.97 -12.83 7.91
N ASN A 285 14.70 -13.24 7.76
CA ASN A 285 13.65 -12.90 8.71
C ASN A 285 13.65 -13.82 9.94
N GLU A 286 14.03 -15.09 9.83
CA GLU A 286 14.29 -15.99 10.97
C GLU A 286 15.33 -15.41 11.94
N GLU A 287 16.33 -14.72 11.42
CA GLU A 287 17.38 -14.06 12.20
C GLU A 287 17.02 -12.62 12.63
N TYR A 288 15.79 -12.15 12.34
CA TYR A 288 15.33 -10.79 12.65
C TYR A 288 16.28 -9.70 12.13
N ILE A 289 16.87 -9.91 10.94
CA ILE A 289 17.84 -8.97 10.35
C ILE A 289 17.17 -7.71 9.79
N PRO A 290 16.11 -7.82 8.95
CA PRO A 290 15.49 -6.64 8.33
C PRO A 290 14.74 -5.79 9.36
N TYR A 291 14.94 -4.48 9.30
CA TYR A 291 14.08 -3.51 9.95
C TYR A 291 12.92 -3.11 9.03
N ALA A 292 13.22 -2.91 7.76
CA ALA A 292 12.25 -2.70 6.70
C ALA A 292 12.73 -3.41 5.43
N GLU A 293 11.81 -3.98 4.66
CA GLU A 293 12.10 -4.74 3.45
C GLU A 293 11.01 -4.52 2.40
N LYS A 294 11.40 -4.52 1.13
CA LYS A 294 10.49 -4.52 -0.02
C LYS A 294 11.09 -5.19 -1.24
N ARG A 295 10.22 -5.71 -2.11
CA ARG A 295 10.54 -6.12 -3.48
C ARG A 295 9.90 -5.13 -4.47
N PRO A 296 10.64 -4.16 -5.00
CA PRO A 296 10.13 -3.27 -6.02
C PRO A 296 10.14 -3.94 -7.41
N PRO A 297 9.08 -3.81 -8.22
CA PRO A 297 9.09 -4.34 -9.58
C PRO A 297 10.11 -3.60 -10.46
N ALA A 298 10.66 -4.29 -11.46
CA ALA A 298 11.69 -3.73 -12.36
C ALA A 298 11.20 -2.48 -13.10
N PHE A 299 9.92 -2.41 -13.44
CA PHE A 299 9.32 -1.23 -14.05
C PHE A 299 9.41 0.01 -13.17
N LEU A 300 9.03 -0.08 -11.90
CA LEU A 300 9.13 1.04 -10.96
C LEU A 300 10.59 1.43 -10.68
N GLN A 301 11.50 0.44 -10.67
CA GLN A 301 12.93 0.72 -10.58
C GLN A 301 13.42 1.52 -11.79
N SER A 302 13.03 1.15 -13.01
CA SER A 302 13.41 1.87 -14.24
C SER A 302 12.86 3.29 -14.26
N LEU A 303 11.64 3.49 -13.76
CA LEU A 303 11.01 4.80 -13.64
C LEU A 303 11.79 5.69 -12.66
N GLY A 304 12.15 5.17 -11.50
CA GLY A 304 12.95 5.87 -10.49
C GLY A 304 14.39 6.17 -10.92
N ALA A 305 14.96 5.32 -11.78
CA ALA A 305 16.31 5.48 -12.31
C ALA A 305 16.42 6.43 -13.52
N SER A 306 15.30 6.94 -14.05
CA SER A 306 15.25 7.74 -15.27
C SER A 306 14.95 9.21 -14.97
N LYS A 307 15.65 10.13 -15.65
CA LYS A 307 15.46 11.58 -15.50
C LYS A 307 14.25 12.12 -16.25
N ASN A 308 13.80 11.41 -17.27
CA ASN A 308 12.69 11.80 -18.13
C ASN A 308 12.10 10.58 -18.86
N SER A 309 10.97 10.78 -19.54
CA SER A 309 10.26 9.72 -20.26
C SER A 309 11.09 9.04 -21.34
N PHE A 310 11.94 9.77 -22.06
CA PHE A 310 12.79 9.18 -23.13
C PHE A 310 13.86 8.27 -22.54
N GLU A 311 14.45 8.66 -21.44
CA GLU A 311 15.44 7.83 -20.76
C GLU A 311 14.76 6.59 -20.15
N HIS A 312 13.56 6.74 -19.60
CA HIS A 312 12.78 5.61 -19.10
C HIS A 312 12.48 4.59 -20.20
N VAL A 313 11.95 5.04 -21.34
CA VAL A 313 11.66 4.14 -22.47
C VAL A 313 12.92 3.41 -22.93
N LYS A 314 14.03 4.12 -23.14
CA LYS A 314 15.30 3.49 -23.55
C LYS A 314 15.81 2.47 -22.53
N LEU A 315 15.73 2.81 -21.24
CA LEU A 315 16.15 1.90 -20.19
C LEU A 315 15.28 0.64 -20.17
N TRP A 316 13.98 0.82 -20.31
CA TRP A 316 13.01 -0.26 -20.31
C TRP A 316 13.20 -1.19 -21.54
N GLU A 317 13.21 -0.62 -22.75
CA GLU A 317 13.39 -1.36 -24.00
C GLU A 317 14.73 -2.12 -24.07
N SER A 318 15.74 -1.66 -23.34
CA SER A 318 17.04 -2.36 -23.29
C SER A 318 17.00 -3.69 -22.50
N GLY A 319 15.95 -3.92 -21.70
CA GLY A 319 15.88 -5.05 -20.78
C GLY A 319 16.93 -5.04 -19.68
N TYR A 320 17.54 -3.88 -19.45
CA TYR A 320 18.71 -3.75 -18.56
C TYR A 320 18.41 -4.17 -17.13
N LEU A 321 17.33 -3.63 -16.53
CA LEU A 321 16.97 -3.95 -15.15
C LEU A 321 16.30 -5.31 -15.03
N GLN A 322 15.52 -5.71 -16.02
CA GLN A 322 14.81 -6.98 -16.04
C GLN A 322 15.76 -8.18 -15.93
N LYS A 323 16.93 -8.08 -16.59
CA LYS A 323 17.93 -9.16 -16.59
C LYS A 323 18.65 -9.35 -15.26
N VAL A 324 18.75 -8.29 -14.46
CA VAL A 324 19.54 -8.34 -13.20
C VAL A 324 18.74 -8.04 -11.95
N ASN A 325 17.63 -7.34 -12.03
CA ASN A 325 16.88 -6.84 -10.87
C ASN A 325 15.42 -7.33 -10.81
N ARG A 326 15.08 -8.39 -11.51
CA ARG A 326 13.71 -8.95 -11.47
C ARG A 326 13.32 -9.37 -10.06
N TYR A 327 14.23 -9.97 -9.33
CA TYR A 327 14.05 -10.41 -7.95
C TYR A 327 14.94 -9.61 -7.01
N LEU A 328 14.71 -8.30 -6.98
CA LEU A 328 15.44 -7.36 -6.13
C LEU A 328 14.82 -7.31 -4.75
N MET A 329 15.64 -7.47 -3.73
CA MET A 329 15.31 -7.24 -2.32
C MET A 329 15.99 -5.96 -1.86
N SER A 330 15.23 -5.01 -1.32
CA SER A 330 15.74 -3.79 -0.72
C SER A 330 15.49 -3.82 0.78
N VAL A 331 16.55 -3.75 1.56
CA VAL A 331 16.51 -3.95 3.02
C VAL A 331 17.19 -2.79 3.73
N MET A 332 16.52 -2.28 4.78
CA MET A 332 17.13 -1.49 5.83
C MET A 332 17.46 -2.39 7.02
N ILE A 333 18.72 -2.40 7.39
CA ILE A 333 19.21 -3.09 8.58
C ILE A 333 19.46 -2.02 9.65
N ILE A 334 18.87 -2.17 10.82
CA ILE A 334 19.05 -1.25 11.95
C ILE A 334 19.35 -2.08 13.19
N GLY A 335 20.45 -1.76 13.85
CA GLY A 335 20.80 -2.32 15.15
C GLY A 335 20.57 -1.30 16.28
N ALA A 336 20.35 -1.78 17.49
CA ALA A 336 20.31 -0.93 18.68
C ALA A 336 21.65 -0.21 18.90
N ASN A 337 22.74 -0.82 18.42
CA ASN A 337 24.08 -0.26 18.40
C ASN A 337 24.83 -0.69 17.12
N LYS A 338 26.06 -0.19 16.97
CA LYS A 338 26.90 -0.49 15.81
C LYS A 338 27.26 -1.97 15.68
N GLU A 339 27.60 -2.60 16.80
CA GLU A 339 28.02 -4.00 16.84
C GLU A 339 26.89 -4.95 16.40
N GLU A 340 25.68 -4.70 16.81
CA GLU A 340 24.50 -5.44 16.36
C GLU A 340 24.27 -5.26 14.85
N CYS A 341 24.36 -4.02 14.36
CA CYS A 341 24.22 -3.74 12.95
C CYS A 341 25.28 -4.48 12.11
N GLU A 342 26.54 -4.41 12.52
CA GLU A 342 27.64 -5.11 11.83
C GLU A 342 27.46 -6.64 11.82
N TRP A 343 26.91 -7.20 12.90
CA TRP A 343 26.58 -8.62 12.94
C TRP A 343 25.47 -8.96 11.95
N LYS A 344 24.38 -8.19 11.98
CA LYS A 344 23.27 -8.35 11.05
C LYS A 344 23.69 -8.21 9.59
N GLU A 345 24.56 -7.26 9.27
CA GLU A 345 25.09 -7.08 7.92
C GLU A 345 25.87 -8.31 7.46
N LYS A 346 26.76 -8.86 8.30
CA LYS A 346 27.54 -10.06 7.97
C LYS A 346 26.65 -11.28 7.79
N ALA A 347 25.68 -11.49 8.68
CA ALA A 347 24.72 -12.59 8.56
C ALA A 347 23.88 -12.46 7.29
N PHE A 348 23.39 -11.25 6.99
CA PHE A 348 22.66 -10.96 5.78
C PHE A 348 23.47 -11.25 4.51
N ASP A 349 24.68 -10.70 4.43
CA ASP A 349 25.56 -10.86 3.27
C ASP A 349 25.93 -12.33 3.05
N GLN A 350 26.11 -13.12 4.13
CA GLN A 350 26.34 -14.56 4.03
C GLN A 350 25.12 -15.32 3.50
N ILE A 351 23.92 -15.05 4.04
CA ILE A 351 22.68 -15.68 3.56
C ILE A 351 22.46 -15.38 2.08
N VAL A 352 22.59 -14.11 1.68
CA VAL A 352 22.48 -13.70 0.28
C VAL A 352 23.46 -14.47 -0.61
N PHE A 353 24.72 -14.60 -0.18
CA PHE A 353 25.72 -15.33 -0.93
C PHE A 353 25.39 -16.83 -1.05
N GLU A 354 24.93 -17.45 0.02
CA GLU A 354 24.57 -18.87 0.04
C GLU A 354 23.38 -19.18 -0.88
N GLU A 355 22.41 -18.25 -0.96
CA GLU A 355 21.24 -18.36 -1.84
C GLU A 355 21.50 -17.85 -3.29
N GLY A 356 22.74 -17.58 -3.64
CA GLY A 356 23.14 -17.22 -5.00
C GLY A 356 22.88 -15.74 -5.37
N GLY A 357 22.56 -14.90 -4.40
CA GLY A 357 22.29 -13.48 -4.62
C GLY A 357 23.57 -12.65 -4.77
N ILE A 358 23.42 -11.44 -5.29
CA ILE A 358 24.48 -10.44 -5.45
C ILE A 358 24.03 -9.13 -4.80
N ARG A 359 24.89 -8.52 -3.98
CA ARG A 359 24.69 -7.13 -3.56
C ARG A 359 24.91 -6.22 -4.75
N MET A 360 23.90 -5.43 -5.05
CA MET A 360 23.94 -4.56 -6.22
C MET A 360 24.77 -3.30 -5.95
N PRO A 361 25.62 -2.86 -6.89
CA PRO A 361 26.32 -1.60 -6.77
C PRO A 361 25.33 -0.43 -6.85
N LYS A 362 25.63 0.68 -6.16
CA LYS A 362 24.74 1.86 -6.12
C LYS A 362 24.46 2.46 -7.50
N VAL A 363 25.43 2.39 -8.40
CA VAL A 363 25.35 2.91 -9.78
C VAL A 363 25.83 1.85 -10.76
N LEU A 364 24.99 0.83 -10.96
CA LEU A 364 25.33 -0.31 -11.83
C LEU A 364 25.69 0.11 -13.27
N ARG A 365 25.04 1.14 -13.81
CA ARG A 365 25.30 1.64 -15.17
C ARG A 365 26.71 2.19 -15.38
N ALA A 366 27.40 2.58 -14.30
CA ALA A 366 28.79 3.03 -14.39
C ALA A 366 29.79 1.86 -14.56
N HIS A 367 29.32 0.62 -14.41
CA HIS A 367 30.14 -0.60 -14.40
C HIS A 367 29.57 -1.66 -15.37
N PRO A 368 29.65 -1.44 -16.69
CA PRO A 368 29.06 -2.34 -17.68
C PRO A 368 29.67 -3.75 -17.68
N ASP A 369 30.93 -3.87 -17.32
CA ASP A 369 31.63 -5.14 -17.15
C ASP A 369 31.08 -5.98 -15.98
N ILE A 370 30.77 -5.34 -14.86
CA ILE A 370 30.10 -5.99 -13.72
C ILE A 370 28.67 -6.40 -14.10
N TYR A 371 27.96 -5.53 -14.84
CA TYR A 371 26.63 -5.84 -15.33
C TYR A 371 26.61 -7.10 -16.21
N ASP A 372 27.50 -7.17 -17.21
CA ASP A 372 27.59 -8.32 -18.13
C ASP A 372 27.91 -9.62 -17.38
N ASP A 373 28.76 -9.55 -16.36
CA ASP A 373 29.08 -10.69 -15.52
C ASP A 373 27.92 -11.13 -14.63
N ILE A 374 27.10 -10.18 -14.10
CA ILE A 374 25.87 -10.52 -13.36
C ILE A 374 24.85 -11.20 -14.29
N VAL A 375 24.67 -10.68 -15.51
CA VAL A 375 23.80 -11.33 -16.51
C VAL A 375 24.28 -12.75 -16.79
N ARG A 376 25.58 -12.95 -17.02
CA ARG A 376 26.18 -14.28 -17.24
C ARG A 376 25.97 -15.18 -16.01
N LEU A 377 26.17 -14.67 -14.82
CA LEU A 377 25.96 -15.42 -13.57
C LEU A 377 24.52 -15.94 -13.48
N PHE A 378 23.54 -15.08 -13.68
CA PHE A 378 22.13 -15.42 -13.46
C PHE A 378 21.51 -16.28 -14.57
N HIS A 379 21.99 -16.15 -15.81
CA HIS A 379 21.35 -16.78 -16.97
C HIS A 379 22.18 -17.87 -17.64
N ASP A 380 23.50 -17.79 -17.57
CA ASP A 380 24.38 -18.61 -18.41
C ASP A 380 25.38 -19.49 -17.61
N THR A 381 25.27 -19.55 -16.28
CA THR A 381 26.21 -20.29 -15.43
C THR A 381 25.49 -21.40 -14.66
N PRO A 382 25.22 -22.56 -15.28
CA PRO A 382 24.47 -23.65 -14.63
C PRO A 382 25.30 -24.48 -13.64
N ASP A 383 26.64 -24.51 -13.75
CA ASP A 383 27.50 -25.25 -12.84
C ASP A 383 27.65 -24.53 -11.51
N LYS A 384 27.29 -25.20 -10.41
CA LYS A 384 27.29 -24.60 -9.07
C LYS A 384 28.68 -24.14 -8.59
N GLY A 385 29.74 -24.82 -9.01
CA GLY A 385 31.10 -24.47 -8.62
C GLY A 385 31.61 -23.23 -9.35
N GLU A 386 31.34 -23.16 -10.67
CA GLU A 386 31.61 -21.98 -11.49
C GLU A 386 30.77 -20.79 -11.03
N TYR A 387 29.48 -21.00 -10.73
CA TYR A 387 28.59 -19.99 -10.21
C TYR A 387 29.16 -19.32 -8.96
N LYS A 388 29.51 -20.10 -7.92
CA LYS A 388 30.05 -19.56 -6.67
C LYS A 388 31.36 -18.79 -6.87
N LYS A 389 32.22 -19.26 -7.75
CA LYS A 389 33.48 -18.57 -8.05
C LYS A 389 33.23 -17.23 -8.75
N LEU A 390 32.34 -17.20 -9.74
CA LEU A 390 31.98 -15.98 -10.46
C LEU A 390 31.24 -15.01 -9.53
N GLN A 391 30.31 -15.50 -8.71
CA GLN A 391 29.60 -14.73 -7.70
C GLN A 391 30.56 -14.02 -6.74
N GLN A 392 31.56 -14.73 -6.26
CA GLN A 392 32.59 -14.17 -5.37
C GLN A 392 33.41 -13.07 -6.07
N ASP A 393 33.89 -13.33 -7.29
CA ASP A 393 34.64 -12.35 -8.09
C ASP A 393 33.83 -11.06 -8.32
N ILE A 394 32.57 -11.20 -8.72
CA ILE A 394 31.67 -10.06 -8.92
C ILE A 394 31.52 -9.28 -7.62
N GLN A 395 31.28 -9.97 -6.49
CA GLN A 395 31.08 -9.31 -5.20
C GLN A 395 32.33 -8.56 -4.73
N GLU A 396 33.51 -9.14 -4.88
CA GLU A 396 34.78 -8.49 -4.56
C GLU A 396 35.00 -7.20 -5.41
N ARG A 397 34.63 -7.26 -6.69
CA ARG A 397 34.72 -6.07 -7.56
C ARG A 397 33.71 -4.99 -7.18
N ILE A 398 32.49 -5.37 -6.80
CA ILE A 398 31.47 -4.42 -6.30
C ILE A 398 31.94 -3.75 -5.01
N ASP A 399 32.52 -4.52 -4.10
CA ASP A 399 33.01 -4.01 -2.81
C ASP A 399 34.21 -3.07 -2.96
N ALA A 400 34.96 -3.20 -4.05
CA ALA A 400 36.06 -2.30 -4.40
C ALA A 400 35.61 -0.97 -5.03
N ILE A 401 34.33 -0.80 -5.37
CA ILE A 401 33.81 0.45 -5.96
C ILE A 401 33.83 1.56 -4.89
N PRO A 402 34.51 2.70 -5.16
CA PRO A 402 34.50 3.83 -4.25
C PRO A 402 33.10 4.42 -4.06
N TYR A 403 32.80 4.86 -2.86
CA TYR A 403 31.57 5.58 -2.57
C TYR A 403 31.70 7.06 -2.96
N ASP A 404 31.09 7.44 -4.07
CA ASP A 404 31.14 8.78 -4.66
C ASP A 404 29.80 9.54 -4.55
N GLU A 405 29.73 10.74 -5.14
CA GLU A 405 28.51 11.57 -5.14
C GLU A 405 27.33 10.91 -5.84
N ALA A 406 27.57 10.19 -6.95
CA ALA A 406 26.50 9.46 -7.64
C ALA A 406 25.95 8.34 -6.76
N SER A 407 26.81 7.68 -6.01
CA SER A 407 26.45 6.67 -5.00
C SER A 407 25.61 7.29 -3.87
N HIS A 408 25.93 8.50 -3.43
CA HIS A 408 25.12 9.22 -2.44
C HIS A 408 23.69 9.47 -2.92
N MET A 409 23.53 9.96 -4.14
CA MET A 409 22.21 10.24 -4.70
C MET A 409 21.39 8.97 -4.87
N ALA A 410 21.98 7.91 -5.41
CA ALA A 410 21.31 6.62 -5.57
C ALA A 410 20.92 6.01 -4.21
N ALA A 411 21.79 6.11 -3.21
CA ALA A 411 21.51 5.64 -1.85
C ALA A 411 20.36 6.44 -1.22
N SER A 412 20.33 7.76 -1.35
CA SER A 412 19.24 8.60 -0.83
C SER A 412 17.89 8.18 -1.35
N ALA A 413 17.76 7.96 -2.67
CA ALA A 413 16.52 7.50 -3.28
C ALA A 413 16.10 6.12 -2.77
N SER A 414 17.04 5.19 -2.68
CA SER A 414 16.78 3.81 -2.21
C SER A 414 16.40 3.77 -0.74
N ILE A 415 17.11 4.50 0.11
CA ILE A 415 16.83 4.61 1.55
C ILE A 415 15.47 5.26 1.79
N SER A 416 15.18 6.38 1.10
CA SER A 416 13.88 7.03 1.17
C SER A 416 12.76 6.08 0.72
N GLY A 417 12.95 5.40 -0.40
CA GLY A 417 11.99 4.42 -0.91
C GLY A 417 11.75 3.24 0.04
N THR A 418 12.73 2.85 0.85
CA THR A 418 12.59 1.74 1.79
C THR A 418 12.04 2.20 3.14
N LEU A 419 12.42 3.37 3.63
CA LEU A 419 11.93 3.89 4.91
C LEU A 419 10.61 4.65 4.81
N ARG A 420 10.30 5.25 3.68
CA ARG A 420 9.11 6.10 3.51
C ARG A 420 8.20 5.66 2.38
N ASN A 421 8.69 4.80 1.51
CA ASN A 421 7.96 4.35 0.33
C ASN A 421 7.24 5.52 -0.38
N VAL A 422 7.99 6.55 -0.75
CA VAL A 422 7.44 7.68 -1.49
C VAL A 422 7.21 7.22 -2.92
N ASP A 423 6.10 6.56 -3.15
CA ASP A 423 5.70 6.12 -4.49
C ASP A 423 4.83 7.20 -5.15
N ILE A 424 5.49 8.10 -5.85
CA ILE A 424 4.84 9.12 -6.68
C ILE A 424 4.40 8.58 -8.04
N GLY A 425 4.70 7.31 -8.34
CA GLY A 425 4.35 6.67 -9.61
C GLY A 425 2.87 6.37 -9.77
N MET A 426 2.16 6.16 -8.67
CA MET A 426 0.77 5.71 -8.65
C MET A 426 -0.23 6.73 -9.21
N GLY A 427 0.07 8.01 -9.20
CA GLY A 427 -0.82 9.07 -9.67
C GLY A 427 -0.63 9.49 -11.13
N ARG A 428 0.17 8.81 -11.93
CA ARG A 428 0.43 9.21 -13.32
C ARG A 428 -0.69 8.75 -14.25
N PRO A 429 -1.21 9.62 -15.13
CA PRO A 429 -2.24 9.23 -16.08
C PRO A 429 -1.77 8.11 -17.00
N GLY A 430 -2.56 7.08 -17.10
CA GLY A 430 -2.46 6.12 -18.21
C GLY A 430 -1.63 4.88 -17.99
N ALA A 431 -1.08 4.64 -16.81
CA ALA A 431 -0.09 3.57 -16.72
C ALA A 431 -0.35 2.48 -15.70
N LEU A 432 -0.76 2.79 -14.48
CA LEU A 432 -0.74 1.80 -13.42
C LEU A 432 -2.12 1.27 -13.08
N PHE A 433 -2.23 -0.03 -13.07
CA PHE A 433 -3.33 -0.73 -12.43
C PHE A 433 -2.81 -1.92 -11.62
N THR A 434 -3.23 -1.99 -10.39
CA THR A 434 -2.94 -3.10 -9.49
C THR A 434 -4.14 -4.02 -9.41
N LEU A 435 -3.95 -5.29 -9.66
CA LEU A 435 -5.06 -6.24 -9.76
C LEU A 435 -5.24 -7.16 -8.60
N GLY A 436 -4.46 -7.18 -7.71
CA GLY A 436 -4.65 -8.13 -6.66
C GLY A 436 -3.36 -8.64 -6.09
N GLY A 437 -3.43 -9.09 -4.90
CA GLY A 437 -2.30 -9.62 -4.22
C GLY A 437 -2.72 -10.70 -3.28
N ASN A 438 -1.76 -11.44 -2.86
CA ASN A 438 -1.92 -12.54 -1.96
C ASN A 438 -1.29 -12.16 -0.61
N LEU A 439 -2.05 -12.32 0.46
CA LEU A 439 -1.55 -12.28 1.82
C LEU A 439 -1.37 -13.71 2.30
N ASP A 440 -0.19 -14.24 2.14
CA ASP A 440 0.07 -15.64 2.40
C ASP A 440 1.53 -15.87 2.82
N THR A 441 1.94 -17.10 2.82
CA THR A 441 3.34 -17.49 2.97
C THR A 441 4.16 -17.10 1.72
N TRP A 442 5.45 -16.92 1.87
CA TRP A 442 6.31 -16.50 0.74
C TRP A 442 6.48 -17.58 -0.32
N ASP A 443 6.39 -18.86 0.04
CA ASP A 443 6.40 -19.97 -0.92
C ASP A 443 5.15 -19.99 -1.81
N ALA A 444 3.99 -19.53 -1.32
CA ALA A 444 2.83 -19.29 -2.15
C ALA A 444 3.11 -18.21 -3.23
N GLY A 445 4.01 -17.29 -2.96
CA GLY A 445 4.48 -16.29 -3.93
C GLY A 445 5.17 -16.90 -5.15
N ILE A 446 5.81 -18.07 -5.03
CA ILE A 446 6.41 -18.81 -6.17
C ILE A 446 5.30 -19.25 -7.14
N ALA A 447 4.30 -19.95 -6.63
CA ALA A 447 3.17 -20.41 -7.44
C ALA A 447 2.36 -19.23 -8.02
N MET A 448 2.21 -18.14 -7.27
CA MET A 448 1.60 -16.92 -7.78
C MET A 448 2.42 -16.27 -8.91
N ASN A 449 3.75 -16.28 -8.82
CA ASN A 449 4.63 -15.81 -9.90
C ASN A 449 4.39 -16.62 -11.19
N GLU A 450 4.33 -17.94 -11.11
CA GLU A 450 4.05 -18.82 -12.25
C GLU A 450 2.65 -18.56 -12.84
N ALA A 451 1.64 -18.46 -11.98
CA ALA A 451 0.27 -18.16 -12.39
C ALA A 451 0.16 -16.80 -13.08
N THR A 452 0.87 -15.79 -12.58
CA THR A 452 0.93 -14.45 -13.17
C THR A 452 1.57 -14.48 -14.56
N VAL A 453 2.70 -15.15 -14.72
CA VAL A 453 3.37 -15.30 -16.03
C VAL A 453 2.41 -15.94 -17.04
N LYS A 454 1.75 -17.01 -16.65
CA LYS A 454 0.79 -17.72 -17.50
C LYS A 454 -0.39 -16.84 -17.92
N MET A 455 -0.88 -15.98 -17.02
CA MET A 455 -2.01 -15.10 -17.28
C MET A 455 -1.63 -13.84 -18.07
N LYS A 456 -0.50 -13.18 -17.72
CA LYS A 456 -0.07 -11.92 -18.34
C LYS A 456 0.44 -12.11 -19.77
N THR A 457 1.13 -13.21 -20.04
CA THR A 457 1.77 -13.46 -21.35
C THR A 457 0.83 -13.25 -22.53
N PRO A 458 -0.36 -13.88 -22.61
CA PRO A 458 -1.25 -13.68 -23.75
C PRO A 458 -1.80 -12.25 -23.83
N LEU A 459 -1.99 -11.56 -22.71
CA LEU A 459 -2.50 -10.18 -22.69
C LEU A 459 -1.46 -9.19 -23.22
N VAL A 460 -0.19 -9.38 -22.88
CA VAL A 460 0.94 -8.60 -23.41
C VAL A 460 1.10 -8.86 -24.92
N GLN A 461 1.05 -10.12 -25.35
CA GLN A 461 1.17 -10.49 -26.77
C GLN A 461 0.04 -9.92 -27.64
N GLN A 462 -1.15 -9.74 -27.08
CA GLN A 462 -2.28 -9.10 -27.73
C GLN A 462 -2.18 -7.56 -27.75
N GLY A 463 -1.20 -6.98 -27.08
CA GLY A 463 -1.00 -5.53 -27.01
C GLY A 463 -1.99 -4.79 -26.10
N GLY A 464 -2.79 -5.51 -25.30
CA GLY A 464 -3.75 -4.90 -24.37
C GLY A 464 -3.13 -4.37 -23.08
N ILE A 465 -2.02 -4.96 -22.67
CA ILE A 465 -1.23 -4.58 -21.50
C ILE A 465 0.17 -4.24 -21.97
N LEU A 466 0.77 -3.20 -21.38
CA LEU A 466 2.16 -2.85 -21.66
C LEU A 466 3.07 -4.00 -21.23
N ASP A 467 4.07 -4.25 -22.03
CA ASP A 467 5.10 -5.24 -21.71
C ASP A 467 5.99 -4.72 -20.58
N ASP A 468 5.84 -5.30 -19.40
CA ASP A 468 6.66 -5.06 -18.24
C ASP A 468 7.60 -6.26 -17.94
N ASP A 469 7.94 -7.01 -19.00
CA ASP A 469 8.68 -8.27 -18.93
C ASP A 469 7.93 -9.35 -18.13
N ILE A 470 6.61 -9.22 -18.09
CA ILE A 470 5.72 -10.13 -17.33
C ILE A 470 6.13 -10.20 -15.84
N ASP A 471 6.57 -9.05 -15.27
CA ASP A 471 6.92 -8.94 -13.87
C ASP A 471 5.70 -9.20 -12.97
N THR A 472 5.93 -9.86 -11.86
CA THR A 472 4.88 -10.20 -10.89
C THR A 472 4.54 -9.08 -9.93
N GLY A 473 5.18 -7.92 -10.07
CA GLY A 473 4.86 -6.73 -9.28
C GLY A 473 5.61 -6.61 -7.95
N CYS A 474 4.97 -5.97 -6.98
CA CYS A 474 5.56 -5.67 -5.67
C CYS A 474 5.48 -6.86 -4.70
N GLY A 475 6.38 -6.87 -3.71
CA GLY A 475 6.28 -7.72 -2.54
C GLY A 475 6.68 -6.96 -1.28
N ASN A 476 5.95 -7.17 -0.21
CA ASN A 476 6.22 -6.57 1.11
C ASN A 476 5.98 -7.59 2.20
N PRO A 477 6.87 -7.68 3.19
CA PRO A 477 6.67 -8.57 4.33
C PRO A 477 5.60 -8.04 5.29
N TYR A 478 5.00 -8.94 6.05
CA TYR A 478 4.22 -8.64 7.24
C TYR A 478 4.40 -9.74 8.30
N GLU A 479 3.87 -9.54 9.51
CA GLU A 479 3.92 -10.52 10.61
C GLU A 479 5.35 -11.03 10.90
N GLY A 480 6.27 -10.11 11.17
CA GLY A 480 7.65 -10.47 11.46
C GLY A 480 8.45 -10.96 10.25
N GLY A 481 7.93 -10.76 9.05
CA GLY A 481 8.56 -11.14 7.80
C GLY A 481 8.31 -12.58 7.34
N HIS A 482 7.66 -13.41 8.15
CA HIS A 482 7.38 -14.81 7.79
C HIS A 482 6.22 -14.97 6.81
N LEU A 483 5.32 -14.01 6.82
CA LEU A 483 4.23 -13.89 5.87
C LEU A 483 4.46 -12.66 5.02
N GLY A 484 3.81 -12.60 3.87
CA GLY A 484 4.01 -11.49 2.94
C GLY A 484 2.82 -11.19 2.07
N TYR A 485 2.94 -10.07 1.42
CA TYR A 485 2.06 -9.62 0.36
C TYR A 485 2.81 -9.67 -0.96
N SER A 486 2.24 -10.33 -1.93
CA SER A 486 2.69 -10.31 -3.33
C SER A 486 1.59 -9.74 -4.20
N GLU A 487 1.92 -8.83 -5.08
CA GLU A 487 0.97 -8.03 -5.84
C GLU A 487 1.26 -8.10 -7.33
N ASN A 488 0.23 -8.47 -8.11
CA ASN A 488 0.28 -8.38 -9.56
C ASN A 488 0.02 -6.94 -10.01
N ILE A 489 0.93 -6.39 -10.77
CA ILE A 489 0.81 -5.04 -11.33
C ILE A 489 0.63 -5.14 -12.84
N PHE A 490 -0.35 -4.40 -13.36
CA PHE A 490 -0.63 -4.30 -14.78
C PHE A 490 -0.56 -2.86 -15.22
N PHE A 491 0.09 -2.62 -16.36
CA PHE A 491 0.20 -1.30 -16.94
C PHE A 491 -0.61 -1.26 -18.23
N ILE A 492 -1.54 -0.34 -18.31
CA ILE A 492 -2.40 -0.15 -19.48
C ILE A 492 -2.18 1.23 -20.09
N ASN A 493 -2.39 1.34 -21.40
CA ASN A 493 -2.45 2.63 -22.08
C ASN A 493 -3.89 3.15 -22.06
N ARG A 494 -4.20 4.08 -21.16
CA ARG A 494 -5.54 4.70 -21.07
C ARG A 494 -5.91 5.55 -22.30
N ASN A 495 -4.92 5.98 -23.07
CA ASN A 495 -5.13 6.79 -24.27
C ASN A 495 -5.26 5.94 -25.54
N ASP A 496 -5.32 4.63 -25.40
CA ASP A 496 -5.53 3.74 -26.54
C ASP A 496 -6.97 3.92 -27.07
N ALA A 497 -7.06 4.53 -28.24
CA ALA A 497 -8.36 4.81 -28.90
C ALA A 497 -9.12 3.52 -29.29
N THR A 498 -8.44 2.36 -29.31
CA THR A 498 -9.10 1.08 -29.62
C THR A 498 -9.76 0.45 -28.40
N GLY A 499 -9.49 0.94 -27.20
CA GLY A 499 -9.95 0.37 -25.93
C GLY A 499 -9.38 -1.01 -25.62
N SER A 500 -8.32 -1.45 -26.32
CA SER A 500 -7.73 -2.79 -26.14
C SER A 500 -7.14 -2.95 -24.73
N GLY A 501 -6.52 -1.89 -24.20
CA GLY A 501 -5.99 -1.88 -22.82
C GLY A 501 -7.08 -2.05 -21.77
N ALA A 502 -8.20 -1.35 -21.93
CA ALA A 502 -9.33 -1.44 -20.99
C ALA A 502 -10.00 -2.83 -21.04
N ARG A 503 -10.17 -3.41 -22.24
CA ARG A 503 -10.68 -4.79 -22.38
C ARG A 503 -9.74 -5.82 -21.78
N ALA A 504 -8.45 -5.70 -22.02
CA ALA A 504 -7.46 -6.59 -21.44
C ALA A 504 -7.47 -6.49 -19.91
N LEU A 505 -7.65 -5.30 -19.37
CA LEU A 505 -7.79 -5.08 -17.95
C LEU A 505 -9.02 -5.76 -17.37
N ALA A 506 -10.19 -5.60 -18.00
CA ALA A 506 -11.42 -6.26 -17.55
C ALA A 506 -11.28 -7.78 -17.57
N GLN A 507 -10.65 -8.33 -18.61
CA GLN A 507 -10.34 -9.77 -18.70
C GLN A 507 -9.34 -10.21 -17.63
N ALA A 508 -8.29 -9.42 -17.40
CA ALA A 508 -7.28 -9.72 -16.40
C ALA A 508 -7.87 -9.68 -14.98
N THR A 509 -8.70 -8.69 -14.66
CA THR A 509 -9.33 -8.58 -13.33
C THR A 509 -10.21 -9.80 -13.03
N GLY A 510 -11.11 -10.13 -13.94
CA GLY A 510 -11.98 -11.28 -13.76
C GLY A 510 -11.24 -12.62 -13.80
N GLY A 511 -10.38 -12.79 -14.81
CA GLY A 511 -9.63 -14.03 -15.01
C GLY A 511 -8.54 -14.26 -13.97
N ASN A 512 -7.90 -13.19 -13.48
CA ASN A 512 -6.88 -13.31 -12.44
C ASN A 512 -7.48 -13.80 -11.11
N ALA A 513 -8.56 -13.17 -10.64
CA ALA A 513 -9.21 -13.58 -9.41
C ALA A 513 -9.72 -15.04 -9.49
N GLU A 514 -10.33 -15.41 -10.59
CA GLU A 514 -10.78 -16.80 -10.78
C GLU A 514 -9.61 -17.79 -10.82
N ASN A 515 -8.50 -17.41 -11.44
CA ASN A 515 -7.30 -18.24 -11.49
C ASN A 515 -6.62 -18.33 -10.11
N GLU A 516 -6.48 -17.23 -9.39
CA GLU A 516 -5.94 -17.21 -8.03
C GLU A 516 -6.74 -18.14 -7.10
N LEU A 517 -8.06 -18.07 -7.15
CA LEU A 517 -8.92 -18.92 -6.34
C LEU A 517 -8.83 -20.41 -6.72
N LYS A 518 -8.70 -20.71 -8.01
CA LYS A 518 -8.48 -22.09 -8.48
C LYS A 518 -7.15 -22.69 -8.05
N GLU A 519 -6.11 -21.86 -8.03
CA GLU A 519 -4.78 -22.25 -7.58
C GLU A 519 -4.66 -22.25 -6.05
N GLY A 520 -5.71 -21.85 -5.34
CA GLY A 520 -5.77 -21.86 -3.87
C GLY A 520 -5.19 -20.61 -3.22
N PHE A 521 -5.04 -19.52 -3.96
CA PHE A 521 -4.61 -18.24 -3.39
C PHE A 521 -5.77 -17.46 -2.81
N SER A 522 -5.52 -16.72 -1.75
CA SER A 522 -6.47 -15.75 -1.22
C SER A 522 -6.52 -14.55 -2.16
N SER A 523 -7.69 -14.21 -2.67
CA SER A 523 -7.87 -13.04 -3.53
C SER A 523 -8.46 -11.88 -2.75
N PHE A 524 -7.90 -10.67 -2.90
CA PHE A 524 -8.54 -9.48 -2.33
C PHE A 524 -9.49 -8.76 -3.29
N THR A 525 -9.74 -9.31 -4.44
CA THR A 525 -10.66 -8.76 -5.45
C THR A 525 -12.12 -8.68 -5.01
N ILE A 526 -12.45 -9.20 -3.84
CA ILE A 526 -13.74 -9.04 -3.19
C ILE A 526 -14.03 -7.61 -2.73
N SER A 527 -13.08 -6.70 -2.86
CA SER A 527 -13.29 -5.31 -2.45
C SER A 527 -14.36 -4.53 -3.23
N PHE A 528 -14.86 -5.06 -4.33
CA PHE A 528 -15.92 -4.40 -5.12
C PHE A 528 -17.19 -5.24 -5.09
N GLY A 529 -18.31 -4.61 -4.75
CA GLY A 529 -19.59 -5.27 -4.55
C GLY A 529 -20.00 -6.23 -5.67
N MET A 530 -19.68 -5.92 -6.93
CA MET A 530 -19.91 -6.84 -8.06
C MET A 530 -19.09 -8.13 -7.95
N ASN A 531 -17.90 -8.05 -7.42
CA ASN A 531 -17.03 -9.21 -7.25
C ASN A 531 -17.47 -10.10 -6.09
N ASN A 532 -18.16 -9.55 -5.09
CA ASN A 532 -18.66 -10.32 -3.96
C ASN A 532 -19.59 -11.45 -4.38
N GLU A 533 -20.50 -11.19 -5.31
CA GLU A 533 -21.43 -12.23 -5.82
C GLU A 533 -20.72 -13.25 -6.71
N ARG A 534 -19.74 -12.79 -7.50
CA ARG A 534 -19.00 -13.64 -8.42
C ARG A 534 -18.02 -14.56 -7.70
N PHE A 535 -17.25 -14.02 -6.77
CA PHE A 535 -16.15 -14.73 -6.12
C PHE A 535 -16.48 -15.26 -4.73
N GLY A 536 -17.48 -14.68 -4.05
CA GLY A 536 -17.89 -15.10 -2.73
C GLY A 536 -18.19 -16.59 -2.59
N PRO A 537 -18.86 -17.24 -3.56
CA PRO A 537 -19.05 -18.69 -3.52
C PRO A 537 -17.75 -19.51 -3.53
N LEU A 538 -16.67 -18.97 -4.11
CA LEU A 538 -15.35 -19.58 -4.12
C LEU A 538 -14.58 -19.35 -2.81
N GLU A 539 -15.03 -18.39 -1.98
CA GLU A 539 -14.46 -18.05 -0.68
C GLU A 539 -15.40 -18.48 0.48
N TYR A 540 -16.03 -19.62 0.36
CA TYR A 540 -16.93 -20.19 1.37
C TYR A 540 -18.09 -19.26 1.77
N ASP A 541 -18.61 -18.47 0.82
CA ASP A 541 -19.72 -17.53 1.02
C ASP A 541 -19.45 -16.46 2.09
N TYR A 542 -18.19 -16.08 2.30
CA TYR A 542 -17.80 -15.07 3.30
C TYR A 542 -18.50 -13.73 3.07
N HIS A 543 -18.78 -13.37 1.82
CA HIS A 543 -19.54 -12.19 1.44
C HIS A 543 -20.95 -12.15 2.05
N ILE A 544 -21.59 -13.30 2.28
CA ILE A 544 -22.91 -13.39 2.94
C ILE A 544 -22.79 -12.92 4.40
N TRP A 545 -21.69 -13.27 5.09
CA TRP A 545 -21.45 -12.85 6.47
C TRP A 545 -21.18 -11.36 6.56
N THR A 546 -20.37 -10.80 5.66
CA THR A 546 -20.11 -9.35 5.63
C THR A 546 -21.40 -8.57 5.37
N LYS A 547 -22.28 -9.00 4.48
CA LYS A 547 -23.60 -8.41 4.25
C LYS A 547 -24.51 -8.48 5.49
N ARG A 548 -24.47 -9.58 6.24
CA ARG A 548 -25.22 -9.69 7.51
C ARG A 548 -24.75 -8.70 8.55
N ILE A 549 -23.42 -8.52 8.67
CA ILE A 549 -22.83 -7.50 9.56
C ILE A 549 -23.26 -6.11 9.10
N LYS A 550 -23.13 -5.80 7.82
CA LYS A 550 -23.59 -4.53 7.25
C LYS A 550 -25.05 -4.26 7.59
N LYS A 551 -25.94 -5.21 7.31
CA LYS A 551 -27.39 -5.06 7.58
C LYS A 551 -27.71 -4.91 9.06
N LEU A 552 -26.91 -5.51 9.94
CA LEU A 552 -27.09 -5.39 11.40
C LEU A 552 -26.69 -3.98 11.88
N LEU A 553 -25.56 -3.46 11.40
CA LEU A 553 -24.99 -2.21 11.87
C LEU A 553 -25.52 -0.98 11.09
N ASP A 554 -25.93 -1.17 9.86
CA ASP A 554 -26.46 -0.12 8.98
C ASP A 554 -27.76 -0.57 8.30
N PRO A 555 -28.85 -0.72 9.07
CA PRO A 555 -30.12 -1.20 8.54
C PRO A 555 -30.75 -0.28 7.49
N ASN A 556 -30.41 1.02 7.51
CA ASN A 556 -30.90 2.05 6.60
C ASN A 556 -30.04 2.23 5.36
N ASP A 557 -28.91 1.49 5.26
CA ASP A 557 -27.93 1.61 4.18
C ASP A 557 -27.45 3.07 3.98
N SER A 558 -27.17 3.74 5.10
CA SER A 558 -26.75 5.14 5.15
C SER A 558 -25.27 5.35 4.84
N CYS A 559 -24.46 4.29 4.89
CA CYS A 559 -23.03 4.32 4.60
C CYS A 559 -22.76 3.70 3.22
N ASP A 560 -22.28 4.53 2.30
CA ASP A 560 -21.91 4.11 0.96
C ASP A 560 -20.61 3.25 1.00
N SER A 561 -20.68 2.04 0.49
CA SER A 561 -19.55 1.13 0.48
C SER A 561 -19.52 0.22 -0.73
N THR A 562 -18.34 0.11 -1.33
CA THR A 562 -18.08 -0.85 -2.39
C THR A 562 -17.90 -2.28 -1.89
N THR A 563 -17.68 -2.48 -0.59
CA THR A 563 -17.27 -3.77 0.00
C THR A 563 -18.43 -4.59 0.52
N TYR A 564 -19.39 -3.96 1.21
CA TYR A 564 -20.42 -4.68 1.98
C TYR A 564 -21.76 -4.81 1.27
N SER A 565 -22.11 -3.84 0.47
CA SER A 565 -23.31 -3.86 -0.34
C SER A 565 -22.89 -3.99 -1.78
N GLY A 566 -23.51 -4.87 -2.54
CA GLY A 566 -23.52 -4.69 -3.99
C GLY A 566 -23.85 -3.22 -4.23
N LEU A 567 -23.36 -2.61 -5.32
CA LEU A 567 -23.61 -1.20 -5.60
C LEU A 567 -25.08 -0.88 -5.33
N PRO A 568 -25.41 0.03 -4.38
CA PRO A 568 -26.78 0.35 -4.11
C PRO A 568 -27.44 0.83 -5.42
N ASN A 569 -28.52 0.20 -5.82
CA ASN A 569 -29.29 0.50 -7.04
C ASN A 569 -28.69 0.12 -8.41
N HIS A 570 -27.66 -0.68 -8.53
CA HIS A 570 -27.62 -1.53 -9.70
C HIS A 570 -28.79 -2.51 -9.53
N LYS A 571 -29.85 -2.29 -10.34
CA LYS A 571 -30.88 -3.30 -10.56
C LYS A 571 -30.15 -4.65 -10.60
N GLU A 572 -30.67 -5.62 -9.87
CA GLU A 572 -30.29 -7.00 -10.05
C GLU A 572 -30.14 -7.24 -11.54
N VAL A 573 -28.93 -7.23 -12.02
CA VAL A 573 -28.66 -7.75 -13.35
C VAL A 573 -28.90 -9.21 -13.14
N GLU A 574 -30.10 -9.65 -13.52
CA GLU A 574 -30.40 -11.06 -13.69
C GLU A 574 -29.29 -11.60 -14.59
N MET A 575 -28.29 -12.19 -13.99
CA MET A 575 -27.34 -13.02 -14.71
C MET A 575 -28.08 -14.32 -15.05
N ASN A 576 -28.95 -14.20 -16.04
CA ASN A 576 -29.54 -15.34 -16.71
C ASN A 576 -28.55 -15.82 -17.77
N GLY A 577 -27.92 -16.95 -17.50
CA GLY A 577 -27.21 -17.75 -18.49
C GLY A 577 -25.82 -18.16 -18.08
#